data_2c230c66e8e85b0f85a267f2aacf9a58
#
_entry.id   2c230c66e8e85b0f85a267f2aacf9a58
#
_cell.length_a   1.000
_cell.length_b   1.000
_cell.length_c   1.000
_cell.angle_alpha   90.00
_cell.angle_beta   90.00
_cell.angle_gamma   90.00
#
_symmetry.space_group_name_H-M   'P 1'
#
loop_
_entity.id
_entity.type
_entity.pdbx_description
1 polymer ?
#
loop_
_entity_poly.entity_id
_entity_poly.type
_entity_poly.pdbx_seq_one_letter_code
_entity_poly.pdbx_strand_id
1 'polypeptide(L)'
;MTAASGQGPLHRPPLAEEVTARLRESIAAGQWPLGGRIPPEPELMSSLGVSRGTLREAVKALAHAGMLEVRRGDGTYVRATSEISGTARRAYREYDDEDVLQVRFALDTQAARLAAQAVQAARPAHTAQPEHTAQPEHSGQAAAQVTPAPNDSAVAAMRGMLARRREAWAEQDLEGWIAADWDFHQAVAAASGNPLLHELYSTFGDVFHGAKMAQRLRDGFDGCLRAGHEDLADAIEAGDAEAAAQTVIANLQYCLAWMPPRTP
;
A
#
# COMPACT_ATOMS: atom_id res chain seq x y z
N MET A 1 -52.16 -18.19 19.37
CA MET A 1 -51.35 -17.30 20.23
C MET A 1 -50.01 -17.08 19.52
N THR A 2 -49.94 -16.00 18.77
CA THR A 2 -48.77 -15.59 17.97
C THR A 2 -47.89 -14.72 18.85
N ALA A 3 -46.68 -15.20 19.13
CA ALA A 3 -45.66 -14.41 19.84
C ALA A 3 -45.16 -13.31 18.92
N ALA A 4 -45.42 -12.07 19.30
CA ALA A 4 -44.83 -10.90 18.68
C ALA A 4 -43.32 -10.87 18.98
N SER A 5 -42.50 -11.03 17.96
CA SER A 5 -41.06 -10.81 18.02
C SER A 5 -40.81 -9.32 18.31
N GLY A 6 -40.40 -9.01 19.54
CA GLY A 6 -40.02 -7.68 19.96
C GLY A 6 -38.75 -7.26 19.25
N GLN A 7 -38.87 -6.42 18.23
CA GLN A 7 -37.78 -5.59 17.75
C GLN A 7 -37.56 -4.50 18.81
N GLY A 8 -36.43 -4.58 19.53
CA GLY A 8 -35.99 -3.52 20.42
C GLY A 8 -35.78 -2.19 19.66
N PRO A 9 -35.78 -1.03 20.36
CA PRO A 9 -35.61 0.25 19.71
C PRO A 9 -34.29 0.28 18.92
N LEU A 10 -34.34 0.68 17.65
CA LEU A 10 -33.17 0.93 16.82
C LEU A 10 -32.31 1.98 17.52
N HIS A 11 -31.15 1.56 18.01
CA HIS A 11 -30.22 2.45 18.66
C HIS A 11 -29.54 3.29 17.56
N ARG A 12 -29.89 4.58 17.48
CA ARG A 12 -29.22 5.52 16.61
C ARG A 12 -27.81 5.74 17.16
N PRO A 13 -26.74 5.58 16.37
CA PRO A 13 -25.40 5.80 16.88
C PRO A 13 -25.28 7.22 17.44
N PRO A 14 -24.51 7.40 18.52
CA PRO A 14 -24.22 8.74 19.05
C PRO A 14 -23.69 9.67 17.95
N LEU A 15 -24.13 10.92 17.93
CA LEU A 15 -23.73 11.90 16.90
C LEU A 15 -22.20 12.00 16.74
N ALA A 16 -21.45 11.78 17.82
CA ALA A 16 -19.99 11.75 17.77
C ALA A 16 -19.44 10.58 16.95
N GLU A 17 -20.09 9.42 16.97
CA GLU A 17 -19.72 8.26 16.15
C GLU A 17 -20.00 8.51 14.66
N GLU A 18 -21.14 9.15 14.33
CA GLU A 18 -21.44 9.54 12.95
C GLU A 18 -20.40 10.54 12.42
N VAL A 19 -19.99 11.52 13.24
CA VAL A 19 -18.95 12.50 12.88
C VAL A 19 -17.59 11.81 12.73
N THR A 20 -17.26 10.87 13.61
CA THR A 20 -16.02 10.08 13.52
C THR A 20 -15.97 9.29 12.21
N ALA A 21 -17.06 8.60 11.85
CA ALA A 21 -17.15 7.86 10.60
C ALA A 21 -16.98 8.78 9.39
N ARG A 22 -17.62 9.93 9.37
CA ARG A 22 -17.55 10.88 8.27
C ARG A 22 -16.16 11.50 8.09
N LEU A 23 -15.49 11.85 9.18
CA LEU A 23 -14.11 12.31 9.13
C LEU A 23 -13.16 11.20 8.66
N ARG A 24 -13.37 9.95 9.12
CA ARG A 24 -12.61 8.78 8.66
C ARG A 24 -12.77 8.57 7.15
N GLU A 25 -13.98 8.62 6.62
CA GLU A 25 -14.26 8.50 5.19
C GLU A 25 -13.56 9.60 4.39
N SER A 26 -13.61 10.86 4.88
CA SER A 26 -12.93 11.99 4.25
C SER A 26 -11.41 11.80 4.19
N ILE A 27 -10.80 11.27 5.27
CA ILE A 27 -9.37 10.95 5.34
C ILE A 27 -9.06 9.80 4.36
N ALA A 28 -9.83 8.72 4.39
CA ALA A 28 -9.63 7.57 3.51
C ALA A 28 -9.79 7.93 2.02
N ALA A 29 -10.71 8.85 1.70
CA ALA A 29 -10.90 9.40 0.35
C ALA A 29 -9.80 10.37 -0.09
N GLY A 30 -8.83 10.69 0.78
CA GLY A 30 -7.71 11.59 0.45
C GLY A 30 -8.11 13.07 0.38
N GLN A 31 -9.26 13.49 0.95
CA GLN A 31 -9.63 14.90 0.99
C GLN A 31 -8.56 15.75 1.70
N TRP A 32 -7.87 15.15 2.64
CA TRP A 32 -6.70 15.71 3.29
C TRP A 32 -5.55 14.72 3.15
N PRO A 33 -4.43 15.12 2.50
CA PRO A 33 -3.31 14.21 2.25
C PRO A 33 -2.63 13.77 3.54
N LEU A 34 -1.92 12.65 3.49
CA LEU A 34 -1.08 12.18 4.58
C LEU A 34 -0.05 13.27 4.94
N GLY A 35 0.10 13.58 6.23
CA GLY A 35 0.89 14.72 6.71
C GLY A 35 0.21 16.08 6.56
N GLY A 36 -0.89 16.18 5.83
CA GLY A 36 -1.65 17.40 5.62
C GLY A 36 -2.45 17.81 6.84
N ARG A 37 -2.75 19.11 6.94
CA ARG A 37 -3.58 19.68 8.01
C ARG A 37 -5.06 19.58 7.61
N ILE A 38 -5.92 19.14 8.54
CA ILE A 38 -7.38 19.22 8.36
C ILE A 38 -7.88 20.64 8.65
N PRO A 39 -9.08 21.03 8.17
CA PRO A 39 -9.66 22.34 8.46
C PRO A 39 -9.76 22.63 9.96
N PRO A 40 -9.71 23.91 10.37
CA PRO A 40 -9.85 24.30 11.77
C PRO A 40 -11.21 23.89 12.36
N GLU A 41 -11.27 23.67 13.70
CA GLU A 41 -12.51 23.29 14.40
C GLU A 41 -13.76 24.12 13.99
N PRO A 42 -13.70 25.48 13.89
CA PRO A 42 -14.88 26.28 13.55
C PRO A 42 -15.43 25.96 12.16
N GLU A 43 -14.55 25.67 11.20
CA GLU A 43 -14.89 25.36 9.83
C GLU A 43 -15.53 23.95 9.72
N LEU A 44 -14.93 22.97 10.39
CA LEU A 44 -15.50 21.62 10.49
C LEU A 44 -16.84 21.60 11.24
N MET A 45 -16.99 22.40 12.31
CA MET A 45 -18.26 22.54 13.01
C MET A 45 -19.36 23.10 12.10
N SER A 46 -19.03 24.11 11.30
CA SER A 46 -19.97 24.72 10.35
C SER A 46 -20.34 23.75 9.23
N SER A 47 -19.37 23.06 8.64
CA SER A 47 -19.60 22.13 7.53
C SER A 47 -20.36 20.87 7.93
N LEU A 48 -20.13 20.38 9.15
CA LEU A 48 -20.77 19.17 9.67
C LEU A 48 -22.07 19.46 10.45
N GLY A 49 -22.34 20.71 10.80
CA GLY A 49 -23.53 21.11 11.56
C GLY A 49 -23.53 20.60 13.01
N VAL A 50 -22.36 20.51 13.66
CA VAL A 50 -22.22 19.89 14.99
C VAL A 50 -21.62 20.82 16.05
N SER A 51 -21.84 20.49 17.31
CA SER A 51 -21.26 21.21 18.43
C SER A 51 -19.75 20.99 18.54
N ARG A 52 -19.04 21.94 19.20
CA ARG A 52 -17.61 21.79 19.49
C ARG A 52 -17.31 20.53 20.31
N GLY A 53 -18.16 20.17 21.26
CA GLY A 53 -17.99 18.96 22.06
C GLY A 53 -18.01 17.71 21.22
N THR A 54 -19.02 17.58 20.34
CA THR A 54 -19.18 16.45 19.43
C THR A 54 -17.98 16.30 18.48
N LEU A 55 -17.53 17.42 17.87
CA LEU A 55 -16.37 17.41 16.98
C LEU A 55 -15.09 16.99 17.73
N ARG A 56 -14.87 17.51 18.94
CA ARG A 56 -13.68 17.15 19.73
C ARG A 56 -13.64 15.71 20.14
N GLU A 57 -14.78 15.11 20.48
CA GLU A 57 -14.84 13.67 20.77
C GLU A 57 -14.51 12.84 19.52
N ALA A 58 -15.00 13.21 18.34
CA ALA A 58 -14.66 12.55 17.08
C ALA A 58 -13.15 12.68 16.74
N VAL A 59 -12.59 13.89 16.86
CA VAL A 59 -11.16 14.13 16.63
C VAL A 59 -10.30 13.35 17.64
N LYS A 60 -10.69 13.28 18.92
CA LYS A 60 -9.99 12.47 19.93
C LYS A 60 -10.03 10.98 19.60
N ALA A 61 -11.18 10.46 19.15
CA ALA A 61 -11.32 9.07 18.74
C ALA A 61 -10.35 8.73 17.59
N LEU A 62 -10.30 9.57 16.54
CA LEU A 62 -9.37 9.40 15.42
C LEU A 62 -7.91 9.60 15.82
N ALA A 63 -7.62 10.50 16.76
CA ALA A 63 -6.28 10.66 17.31
C ALA A 63 -5.86 9.44 18.15
N HIS A 64 -6.79 8.85 18.91
CA HIS A 64 -6.55 7.60 19.63
C HIS A 64 -6.33 6.43 18.68
N ALA A 65 -7.07 6.37 17.57
CA ALA A 65 -6.85 5.41 16.48
C ALA A 65 -5.55 5.66 15.71
N GLY A 66 -4.83 6.76 15.96
CA GLY A 66 -3.58 7.10 15.26
C GLY A 66 -3.77 7.68 13.87
N MET A 67 -5.01 7.93 13.45
CA MET A 67 -5.31 8.55 12.15
C MET A 67 -5.03 10.06 12.14
N LEU A 68 -5.17 10.73 13.28
CA LEU A 68 -4.92 12.16 13.46
C LEU A 68 -3.86 12.42 14.52
N GLU A 69 -3.16 13.54 14.40
CA GLU A 69 -2.29 14.11 15.42
C GLU A 69 -2.73 15.54 15.73
N VAL A 70 -3.05 15.82 17.00
CA VAL A 70 -3.39 17.16 17.45
C VAL A 70 -2.15 17.85 17.99
N ARG A 71 -1.71 18.93 17.33
CA ARG A 71 -0.60 19.79 17.76
C ARG A 71 -1.16 21.03 18.38
N ARG A 72 -0.90 21.21 19.68
CA ARG A 72 -1.42 22.37 20.45
C ARG A 72 -0.94 23.69 19.82
N GLY A 73 -1.89 24.60 19.53
CA GLY A 73 -1.59 25.90 18.95
C GLY A 73 -1.31 25.91 17.46
N ASP A 74 -1.13 24.72 16.84
CA ASP A 74 -0.78 24.60 15.44
C ASP A 74 -1.95 24.05 14.60
N GLY A 75 -2.48 22.89 14.96
CA GLY A 75 -3.60 22.29 14.24
C GLY A 75 -3.70 20.78 14.41
N THR A 76 -4.54 20.17 13.58
CA THR A 76 -4.71 18.71 13.52
C THR A 76 -4.27 18.21 12.17
N TYR A 77 -3.47 17.14 12.15
CA TYR A 77 -2.80 16.61 10.96
C TYR A 77 -3.16 15.14 10.71
N VAL A 78 -3.32 14.77 9.46
CA VAL A 78 -3.52 13.36 9.05
C VAL A 78 -2.22 12.59 9.23
N ARG A 79 -2.30 11.43 9.92
CA ARG A 79 -1.15 10.55 10.17
C ARG A 79 -1.30 9.16 9.60
N ALA A 80 -2.53 8.72 9.37
CA ALA A 80 -2.82 7.47 8.73
C ALA A 80 -4.16 7.57 8.01
N THR A 81 -4.34 6.81 6.94
CA THR A 81 -5.57 6.80 6.13
C THR A 81 -6.59 5.78 6.64
N SER A 82 -6.20 4.88 7.55
CA SER A 82 -7.07 3.90 8.20
C SER A 82 -6.71 3.70 9.68
N GLU A 83 -7.61 3.10 10.45
CA GLU A 83 -7.34 2.73 11.85
C GLU A 83 -6.28 1.64 11.96
N ILE A 84 -6.23 0.72 10.98
CA ILE A 84 -5.23 -0.34 10.92
C ILE A 84 -3.85 0.29 10.78
N SER A 85 -3.66 1.18 9.79
CA SER A 85 -2.39 1.85 9.58
C SER A 85 -2.00 2.76 10.74
N GLY A 86 -2.95 3.46 11.36
CA GLY A 86 -2.70 4.28 12.56
C GLY A 86 -2.22 3.48 13.76
N THR A 87 -2.81 2.32 13.99
CA THR A 87 -2.45 1.42 15.10
C THR A 87 -1.10 0.74 14.85
N ALA A 88 -0.90 0.18 13.64
CA ALA A 88 0.34 -0.47 13.24
C ALA A 88 1.53 0.51 13.35
N ARG A 89 1.37 1.73 12.85
CA ARG A 89 2.39 2.78 12.94
C ARG A 89 2.84 3.10 14.37
N ARG A 90 1.91 3.07 15.33
CA ARG A 90 2.29 3.24 16.75
C ARG A 90 3.03 2.02 17.27
N ALA A 91 2.54 0.82 16.96
CA ALA A 91 3.18 -0.42 17.37
C ALA A 91 4.63 -0.51 16.87
N TYR A 92 4.90 -0.16 15.60
CA TYR A 92 6.25 -0.25 15.02
C TYR A 92 7.29 0.61 15.72
N ARG A 93 6.88 1.64 16.48
CA ARG A 93 7.81 2.46 17.29
C ARG A 93 8.28 1.78 18.55
N GLU A 94 7.58 0.72 18.97
CA GLU A 94 7.83 -0.04 20.20
C GLU A 94 8.66 -1.29 19.92
N TYR A 95 8.89 -1.63 18.63
CA TYR A 95 9.63 -2.81 18.20
C TYR A 95 10.95 -2.45 17.51
N ASP A 96 11.87 -3.38 17.51
CA ASP A 96 13.14 -3.24 16.82
C ASP A 96 12.93 -3.23 15.30
N ASP A 97 13.76 -2.47 14.59
CA ASP A 97 13.72 -2.37 13.13
C ASP A 97 13.83 -3.75 12.44
N GLU A 98 14.58 -4.68 13.04
CA GLU A 98 14.72 -6.04 12.53
C GLU A 98 13.40 -6.81 12.58
N ASP A 99 12.66 -6.75 13.72
CA ASP A 99 11.38 -7.42 13.85
C ASP A 99 10.35 -6.85 12.87
N VAL A 100 10.31 -5.52 12.73
CA VAL A 100 9.44 -4.83 11.75
C VAL A 100 9.80 -5.24 10.33
N LEU A 101 11.09 -5.33 10.01
CA LEU A 101 11.57 -5.74 8.69
C LEU A 101 11.20 -7.18 8.37
N GLN A 102 11.34 -8.11 9.34
CA GLN A 102 10.94 -9.51 9.16
C GLN A 102 9.45 -9.65 8.84
N VAL A 103 8.57 -8.90 9.54
CA VAL A 103 7.13 -8.89 9.25
C VAL A 103 6.85 -8.34 7.85
N ARG A 104 7.50 -7.23 7.48
CA ARG A 104 7.37 -6.69 6.13
C ARG A 104 7.73 -7.72 5.08
N PHE A 105 8.86 -8.39 5.23
CA PHE A 105 9.31 -9.38 4.25
C PHE A 105 8.38 -10.59 4.13
N ALA A 106 7.72 -10.99 5.21
CA ALA A 106 6.67 -12.00 5.13
C ALA A 106 5.51 -11.53 4.24
N LEU A 107 5.13 -10.25 4.35
CA LEU A 107 4.12 -9.64 3.49
C LEU A 107 4.62 -9.47 2.04
N ASP A 108 5.85 -8.99 1.85
CA ASP A 108 6.48 -8.88 0.52
C ASP A 108 6.49 -10.21 -0.22
N THR A 109 6.94 -11.28 0.46
CA THR A 109 7.01 -12.63 -0.12
C THR A 109 5.64 -13.12 -0.55
N GLN A 110 4.62 -12.92 0.28
CA GLN A 110 3.27 -13.32 -0.05
C GLN A 110 2.65 -12.43 -1.14
N ALA A 111 2.92 -11.13 -1.11
CA ALA A 111 2.48 -10.20 -2.15
C ALA A 111 3.04 -10.56 -3.51
N ALA A 112 4.34 -10.83 -3.60
CA ALA A 112 5.02 -11.23 -4.82
C ALA A 112 4.43 -12.54 -5.40
N ARG A 113 4.22 -13.54 -4.53
CA ARG A 113 3.61 -14.82 -4.93
C ARG A 113 2.21 -14.63 -5.49
N LEU A 114 1.36 -13.87 -4.80
CA LEU A 114 -0.01 -13.62 -5.23
C LEU A 114 -0.07 -12.75 -6.50
N ALA A 115 0.81 -11.75 -6.63
CA ALA A 115 0.88 -10.92 -7.84
C ALA A 115 1.22 -11.75 -9.08
N ALA A 116 2.23 -12.65 -8.98
CA ALA A 116 2.58 -13.57 -10.07
C ALA A 116 1.42 -14.53 -10.40
N GLN A 117 0.73 -15.07 -9.38
CA GLN A 117 -0.45 -15.91 -9.59
C GLN A 117 -1.59 -15.15 -10.29
N ALA A 118 -1.81 -13.89 -9.94
CA ALA A 118 -2.83 -13.05 -10.57
C ALA A 118 -2.51 -12.81 -12.06
N VAL A 119 -1.24 -12.55 -12.40
CA VAL A 119 -0.78 -12.44 -13.79
C VAL A 119 -0.98 -13.75 -14.54
N GLN A 120 -0.60 -14.87 -13.94
CA GLN A 120 -0.78 -16.19 -14.56
C GLN A 120 -2.26 -16.52 -14.80
N ALA A 121 -3.13 -16.20 -13.84
CA ALA A 121 -4.56 -16.46 -13.96
C ALA A 121 -5.27 -15.60 -15.03
N ALA A 122 -4.74 -14.41 -15.31
CA ALA A 122 -5.27 -13.51 -16.34
C ALA A 122 -4.82 -13.86 -17.76
N ARG A 123 -3.83 -14.74 -17.92
CA ARG A 123 -3.41 -15.21 -19.24
C ARG A 123 -4.53 -16.04 -19.85
N PRO A 124 -4.95 -15.75 -21.12
CA PRO A 124 -5.91 -16.59 -21.78
C PRO A 124 -5.37 -18.02 -21.85
N ALA A 125 -6.21 -18.99 -21.41
CA ALA A 125 -5.86 -20.38 -21.53
C ALA A 125 -5.49 -20.66 -23.01
N HIS A 126 -4.27 -21.07 -23.22
CA HIS A 126 -3.84 -21.51 -24.56
C HIS A 126 -4.62 -22.79 -24.85
N THR A 127 -5.81 -22.65 -25.43
CA THR A 127 -6.51 -23.78 -26.06
C THR A 127 -5.60 -24.28 -27.13
N ALA A 128 -4.99 -25.45 -26.89
CA ALA A 128 -4.34 -26.20 -27.90
C ALA A 128 -5.34 -26.36 -29.06
N GLN A 129 -5.13 -25.61 -30.14
CA GLN A 129 -5.88 -25.80 -31.37
C GLN A 129 -5.52 -27.19 -31.91
N PRO A 130 -6.51 -28.07 -32.15
CA PRO A 130 -6.28 -29.19 -33.02
C PRO A 130 -6.02 -28.62 -34.40
N GLU A 131 -4.93 -29.04 -35.02
CA GLU A 131 -4.58 -28.75 -36.42
C GLU A 131 -5.78 -29.08 -37.32
N HIS A 132 -6.45 -28.06 -37.83
CA HIS A 132 -7.36 -28.22 -38.96
C HIS A 132 -6.99 -27.22 -40.05
N THR A 133 -6.39 -27.75 -41.07
CA THR A 133 -6.22 -27.16 -42.40
C THR A 133 -7.56 -26.70 -42.96
N ALA A 134 -7.72 -25.39 -43.20
CA ALA A 134 -8.61 -24.87 -44.25
C ALA A 134 -8.23 -23.40 -44.59
N GLN A 135 -8.33 -23.12 -45.87
CA GLN A 135 -7.85 -21.98 -46.64
C GLN A 135 -8.46 -20.61 -46.29
N PRO A 136 -7.86 -19.50 -46.80
CA PRO A 136 -8.17 -18.15 -46.38
C PRO A 136 -9.33 -17.55 -47.20
N GLU A 137 -10.28 -16.91 -46.56
CA GLU A 137 -11.17 -15.95 -47.18
C GLU A 137 -11.05 -14.59 -46.51
N HIS A 138 -10.92 -13.55 -47.32
CA HIS A 138 -10.75 -12.16 -47.00
C HIS A 138 -11.95 -11.59 -46.30
N SER A 139 -11.76 -10.91 -45.17
CA SER A 139 -12.59 -9.75 -44.82
C SER A 139 -11.96 -8.89 -43.68
N GLY A 140 -11.77 -7.64 -43.97
CA GLY A 140 -11.87 -6.43 -43.14
C GLY A 140 -11.24 -6.48 -41.74
N GLN A 141 -9.98 -6.01 -41.60
CA GLN A 141 -9.37 -5.66 -40.34
C GLN A 141 -10.04 -4.38 -39.77
N ALA A 142 -11.00 -4.56 -38.87
CA ALA A 142 -11.24 -3.57 -37.83
C ALA A 142 -10.16 -3.79 -36.76
N ALA A 143 -9.24 -2.84 -36.60
CA ALA A 143 -8.29 -2.85 -35.49
C ALA A 143 -9.08 -2.78 -34.19
N ALA A 144 -9.31 -3.92 -33.58
CA ALA A 144 -9.80 -3.99 -32.21
C ALA A 144 -8.72 -3.32 -31.33
N GLN A 145 -9.08 -2.18 -30.71
CA GLN A 145 -8.30 -1.60 -29.65
C GLN A 145 -8.28 -2.64 -28.51
N VAL A 146 -7.15 -3.37 -28.42
CA VAL A 146 -6.90 -4.28 -27.30
C VAL A 146 -6.71 -3.40 -26.08
N THR A 147 -7.75 -3.28 -25.25
CA THR A 147 -7.62 -2.71 -23.92
C THR A 147 -6.67 -3.64 -23.15
N PRO A 148 -5.52 -3.17 -22.64
CA PRO A 148 -4.60 -4.03 -21.91
C PRO A 148 -5.34 -4.67 -20.74
N ALA A 149 -5.07 -5.96 -20.48
CA ALA A 149 -5.62 -6.63 -19.31
C ALA A 149 -5.21 -5.85 -18.03
N PRO A 150 -6.03 -5.81 -16.98
CA PRO A 150 -5.70 -5.09 -15.74
C PRO A 150 -4.30 -5.41 -15.20
N ASN A 151 -3.81 -6.60 -15.44
CA ASN A 151 -2.49 -7.07 -14.99
C ASN A 151 -1.33 -6.58 -15.86
N ASP A 152 -1.54 -6.36 -17.17
CA ASP A 152 -0.52 -5.75 -18.05
C ASP A 152 -0.26 -4.30 -17.62
N SER A 153 -1.31 -3.60 -17.20
CA SER A 153 -1.22 -2.25 -16.63
C SER A 153 -0.44 -2.23 -15.31
N ALA A 154 -0.63 -3.23 -14.44
CA ALA A 154 0.08 -3.33 -13.16
C ALA A 154 1.58 -3.60 -13.36
N VAL A 155 1.94 -4.55 -14.25
CA VAL A 155 3.33 -4.83 -14.61
C VAL A 155 3.99 -3.60 -15.25
N ALA A 156 3.32 -2.93 -16.19
CA ALA A 156 3.83 -1.70 -16.79
C ALA A 156 4.07 -0.60 -15.75
N ALA A 157 3.18 -0.45 -14.76
CA ALA A 157 3.36 0.48 -13.66
C ALA A 157 4.60 0.15 -12.81
N MET A 158 4.79 -1.13 -12.44
CA MET A 158 5.99 -1.60 -11.73
C MET A 158 7.28 -1.26 -12.50
N ARG A 159 7.31 -1.53 -13.81
CA ARG A 159 8.45 -1.19 -14.69
C ARG A 159 8.73 0.32 -14.72
N GLY A 160 7.67 1.14 -14.77
CA GLY A 160 7.79 2.61 -14.69
C GLY A 160 8.41 3.08 -13.37
N MET A 161 8.04 2.44 -12.24
CA MET A 161 8.60 2.75 -10.93
C MET A 161 10.09 2.36 -10.84
N LEU A 162 10.47 1.19 -11.39
CA LEU A 162 11.88 0.78 -11.48
C LEU A 162 12.71 1.71 -12.38
N ALA A 163 12.13 2.22 -13.48
CA ALA A 163 12.80 3.21 -14.32
C ALA A 163 13.07 4.51 -13.55
N ARG A 164 12.07 5.05 -12.83
CA ARG A 164 12.24 6.24 -11.97
C ARG A 164 13.28 6.01 -10.87
N ARG A 165 13.29 4.82 -10.27
CA ARG A 165 14.26 4.43 -9.25
C ARG A 165 15.71 4.46 -9.79
N ARG A 166 15.94 3.96 -11.01
CA ARG A 166 17.26 4.01 -11.67
C ARG A 166 17.66 5.43 -12.01
N GLU A 167 16.76 6.24 -12.51
CA GLU A 167 16.99 7.65 -12.83
C GLU A 167 17.37 8.45 -11.58
N ALA A 168 16.58 8.35 -10.51
CA ALA A 168 16.88 9.01 -9.23
C ALA A 168 18.25 8.60 -8.67
N TRP A 169 18.64 7.33 -8.81
CA TRP A 169 19.97 6.89 -8.43
C TRP A 169 21.08 7.54 -9.25
N ALA A 170 20.92 7.60 -10.57
CA ALA A 170 21.88 8.22 -11.46
C ALA A 170 22.06 9.73 -11.19
N GLU A 171 20.99 10.39 -10.76
CA GLU A 171 20.94 11.81 -10.40
C GLU A 171 21.37 12.07 -8.94
N GLN A 172 21.66 11.03 -8.16
CA GLN A 172 21.95 11.11 -6.72
C GLN A 172 20.77 11.69 -5.89
N ASP A 173 19.56 11.59 -6.40
CA ASP A 173 18.33 11.95 -5.69
C ASP A 173 17.90 10.79 -4.77
N LEU A 174 18.40 10.79 -3.54
CA LEU A 174 18.10 9.76 -2.55
C LEU A 174 16.61 9.75 -2.12
N GLU A 175 15.97 10.92 -2.10
CA GLU A 175 14.53 11.00 -1.73
C GLU A 175 13.66 10.42 -2.85
N GLY A 176 13.93 10.79 -4.09
CA GLY A 176 13.28 10.24 -5.27
C GLY A 176 13.50 8.72 -5.40
N TRP A 177 14.71 8.26 -5.08
CA TRP A 177 15.02 6.84 -5.07
C TRP A 177 14.20 6.07 -4.03
N ILE A 178 14.16 6.55 -2.76
CA ILE A 178 13.38 5.93 -1.67
C ILE A 178 11.88 5.92 -2.03
N ALA A 179 11.37 7.02 -2.59
CA ALA A 179 9.97 7.10 -3.00
C ALA A 179 9.64 6.10 -4.12
N ALA A 180 10.48 6.00 -5.15
CA ALA A 180 10.26 5.09 -6.26
C ALA A 180 10.40 3.60 -5.85
N ASP A 181 11.33 3.28 -4.95
CA ASP A 181 11.48 1.96 -4.34
C ASP A 181 10.22 1.56 -3.56
N TRP A 182 9.73 2.47 -2.74
CA TRP A 182 8.49 2.26 -1.98
C TRP A 182 7.28 2.08 -2.90
N ASP A 183 7.12 2.94 -3.91
CA ASP A 183 6.03 2.86 -4.88
C ASP A 183 6.01 1.51 -5.62
N PHE A 184 7.19 0.98 -5.96
CA PHE A 184 7.33 -0.34 -6.58
C PHE A 184 6.78 -1.44 -5.68
N HIS A 185 7.19 -1.48 -4.41
CA HIS A 185 6.71 -2.48 -3.46
C HIS A 185 5.21 -2.35 -3.18
N GLN A 186 4.69 -1.11 -3.11
CA GLN A 186 3.26 -0.86 -3.01
C GLN A 186 2.49 -1.39 -4.23
N ALA A 187 3.06 -1.23 -5.44
CA ALA A 187 2.44 -1.75 -6.66
C ALA A 187 2.41 -3.28 -6.67
N VAL A 188 3.46 -3.95 -6.18
CA VAL A 188 3.47 -5.41 -5.99
C VAL A 188 2.40 -5.85 -5.01
N ALA A 189 2.29 -5.16 -3.86
CA ALA A 189 1.26 -5.46 -2.85
C ALA A 189 -0.16 -5.24 -3.40
N ALA A 190 -0.39 -4.20 -4.17
CA ALA A 190 -1.68 -3.95 -4.83
C ALA A 190 -2.01 -5.02 -5.89
N ALA A 191 -1.02 -5.43 -6.70
CA ALA A 191 -1.16 -6.46 -7.71
C ALA A 191 -1.44 -7.85 -7.13
N SER A 192 -1.21 -8.08 -5.84
CA SER A 192 -1.56 -9.31 -5.14
C SER A 192 -3.07 -9.62 -5.17
N GLY A 193 -3.92 -8.62 -5.45
CA GLY A 193 -5.37 -8.74 -5.41
C GLY A 193 -5.96 -8.94 -4.00
N ASN A 194 -5.12 -8.87 -2.96
CA ASN A 194 -5.55 -8.96 -1.57
C ASN A 194 -5.57 -7.58 -0.90
N PRO A 195 -6.76 -6.95 -0.72
CA PRO A 195 -6.85 -5.59 -0.21
C PRO A 195 -6.35 -5.46 1.23
N LEU A 196 -6.53 -6.49 2.06
CA LEU A 196 -6.03 -6.47 3.44
C LEU A 196 -4.49 -6.52 3.49
N LEU A 197 -3.88 -7.35 2.63
CA LEU A 197 -2.42 -7.41 2.53
C LEU A 197 -1.86 -6.06 2.07
N HIS A 198 -2.45 -5.44 1.05
CA HIS A 198 -2.05 -4.12 0.57
C HIS A 198 -2.21 -3.05 1.66
N GLU A 199 -3.31 -3.07 2.41
CA GLU A 199 -3.52 -2.13 3.51
C GLU A 199 -2.49 -2.32 4.62
N LEU A 200 -2.26 -3.56 5.08
CA LEU A 200 -1.23 -3.86 6.07
C LEU A 200 0.16 -3.45 5.57
N TYR A 201 0.47 -3.75 4.30
CA TYR A 201 1.74 -3.37 3.70
C TYR A 201 1.95 -1.86 3.71
N SER A 202 0.92 -1.09 3.38
CA SER A 202 0.99 0.38 3.37
C SER A 202 1.33 1.00 4.74
N THR A 203 1.13 0.24 5.83
CA THR A 203 1.47 0.72 7.18
C THR A 203 2.97 0.89 7.42
N PHE A 204 3.81 0.22 6.62
CA PHE A 204 5.27 0.31 6.73
C PHE A 204 5.88 1.56 6.07
N GLY A 205 5.10 2.33 5.31
CA GLY A 205 5.59 3.49 4.56
C GLY A 205 6.46 4.43 5.37
N ASP A 206 6.03 4.78 6.58
CA ASP A 206 6.79 5.68 7.45
C ASP A 206 8.11 5.10 7.98
N VAL A 207 8.19 3.77 8.09
CA VAL A 207 9.43 3.09 8.52
C VAL A 207 10.46 3.17 7.39
N PHE A 208 10.00 3.11 6.13
CA PHE A 208 10.86 3.13 4.94
C PHE A 208 11.24 4.52 4.47
N HIS A 209 10.32 5.48 4.53
CA HIS A 209 10.62 6.89 4.23
C HIS A 209 11.38 7.60 5.35
N GLY A 210 11.69 6.89 6.43
CA GLY A 210 12.36 7.47 7.59
C GLY A 210 13.83 7.83 7.36
N ALA A 211 14.33 8.72 8.20
CA ALA A 211 15.73 9.17 8.21
C ALA A 211 16.75 8.02 8.28
N LYS A 212 16.35 6.87 8.82
CA LYS A 212 17.20 5.67 8.93
C LYS A 212 17.53 5.05 7.57
N MET A 213 16.59 4.97 6.62
CA MET A 213 16.88 4.46 5.27
C MET A 213 17.81 5.40 4.52
N ALA A 214 17.53 6.70 4.55
CA ALA A 214 18.42 7.71 3.96
C ALA A 214 19.81 7.69 4.58
N GLN A 215 19.94 7.39 5.87
CA GLN A 215 21.23 7.23 6.52
C GLN A 215 21.96 5.97 6.05
N ARG A 216 21.29 4.83 5.94
CA ARG A 216 21.88 3.58 5.41
C ARG A 216 22.41 3.74 4.00
N LEU A 217 21.67 4.44 3.14
CA LEU A 217 22.12 4.76 1.78
C LEU A 217 23.40 5.63 1.79
N ARG A 218 23.47 6.62 2.69
CA ARG A 218 24.69 7.44 2.87
C ARG A 218 25.88 6.63 3.41
N ASP A 219 25.61 5.62 4.23
CA ASP A 219 26.61 4.73 4.82
C ASP A 219 27.10 3.63 3.84
N GLY A 220 26.65 3.69 2.58
CA GLY A 220 27.11 2.80 1.51
C GLY A 220 26.25 1.56 1.28
N PHE A 221 25.02 1.53 1.81
CA PHE A 221 24.06 0.48 1.44
C PHE A 221 23.72 0.61 -0.04
N ASP A 222 24.17 -0.37 -0.83
CA ASP A 222 23.99 -0.41 -2.28
C ASP A 222 22.77 -1.28 -2.72
N GLY A 223 21.81 -1.49 -1.83
CA GLY A 223 20.60 -2.30 -2.08
C GLY A 223 19.84 -1.96 -3.37
N CYS A 224 20.25 -0.89 -3.98
CA CYS A 224 19.76 -0.31 -5.20
C CYS A 224 20.36 -0.89 -6.47
N LEU A 225 21.59 -1.36 -6.41
CA LEU A 225 22.38 -1.73 -7.61
C LEU A 225 22.20 -3.19 -7.99
N ARG A 226 21.56 -3.98 -7.15
CA ARG A 226 21.33 -5.38 -7.45
C ARG A 226 20.03 -5.60 -8.21
N ALA A 227 20.08 -6.51 -9.15
CA ALA A 227 19.01 -6.87 -10.08
C ALA A 227 17.72 -7.40 -9.40
N GLY A 228 17.72 -7.58 -8.08
CA GLY A 228 16.62 -8.23 -7.35
C GLY A 228 15.24 -7.62 -7.56
N HIS A 229 15.11 -6.30 -7.78
CA HIS A 229 13.81 -5.69 -8.08
C HIS A 229 13.38 -5.93 -9.53
N GLU A 230 14.34 -5.92 -10.45
CA GLU A 230 14.09 -6.27 -11.86
C GLU A 230 13.74 -7.75 -11.97
N ASP A 231 14.50 -8.63 -11.29
CA ASP A 231 14.23 -10.08 -11.27
C ASP A 231 12.85 -10.38 -10.66
N LEU A 232 12.42 -9.61 -9.65
CA LEU A 232 11.08 -9.72 -9.07
C LEU A 232 10.00 -9.32 -10.08
N ALA A 233 10.20 -8.20 -10.79
CA ALA A 233 9.27 -7.77 -11.83
C ALA A 233 9.20 -8.77 -12.97
N ASP A 234 10.35 -9.35 -13.39
CA ASP A 234 10.42 -10.40 -14.41
C ASP A 234 9.67 -11.66 -13.98
N ALA A 235 9.86 -12.11 -12.74
CA ALA A 235 9.16 -13.27 -12.19
C ALA A 235 7.65 -13.07 -12.10
N ILE A 236 7.20 -11.87 -11.67
CA ILE A 236 5.78 -11.52 -11.62
C ILE A 236 5.20 -11.49 -13.04
N GLU A 237 5.89 -10.84 -13.99
CA GLU A 237 5.47 -10.78 -15.38
C GLU A 237 5.42 -12.17 -16.02
N ALA A 238 6.36 -13.05 -15.69
CA ALA A 238 6.34 -14.44 -16.11
C ALA A 238 5.18 -15.25 -15.50
N GLY A 239 4.58 -14.79 -14.40
CA GLY A 239 3.59 -15.53 -13.63
C GLY A 239 4.21 -16.64 -12.76
N ASP A 240 5.52 -16.58 -12.52
CA ASP A 240 6.25 -17.55 -11.72
C ASP A 240 6.23 -17.15 -10.25
N ALA A 241 5.26 -17.70 -9.52
CA ALA A 241 5.01 -17.37 -8.13
C ALA A 241 6.15 -17.79 -7.19
N GLU A 242 6.86 -18.89 -7.50
CA GLU A 242 7.95 -19.37 -6.67
C GLU A 242 9.22 -18.56 -6.92
N ALA A 243 9.56 -18.26 -8.18
CA ALA A 243 10.67 -17.37 -8.50
C ALA A 243 10.47 -15.98 -7.88
N ALA A 244 9.27 -15.42 -7.96
CA ALA A 244 8.94 -14.13 -7.34
C ALA A 244 9.18 -14.15 -5.80
N ALA A 245 8.73 -15.22 -5.12
CA ALA A 245 8.94 -15.36 -3.68
C ALA A 245 10.43 -15.53 -3.33
N GLN A 246 11.18 -16.33 -4.07
CA GLN A 246 12.62 -16.55 -3.84
C GLN A 246 13.44 -15.28 -4.04
N THR A 247 13.09 -14.45 -5.02
CA THR A 247 13.73 -13.15 -5.24
C THR A 247 13.57 -12.24 -4.03
N VAL A 248 12.37 -12.18 -3.43
CA VAL A 248 12.15 -11.42 -2.20
C VAL A 248 12.97 -11.95 -1.04
N ILE A 249 13.01 -13.28 -0.86
CA ILE A 249 13.81 -13.92 0.22
C ILE A 249 15.30 -13.59 0.08
N ALA A 250 15.84 -13.65 -1.14
CA ALA A 250 17.24 -13.30 -1.41
C ALA A 250 17.53 -11.82 -1.08
N ASN A 251 16.61 -10.91 -1.44
CA ASN A 251 16.71 -9.50 -1.10
C ASN A 251 16.68 -9.27 0.41
N LEU A 252 15.83 -10.00 1.15
CA LEU A 252 15.79 -9.93 2.61
C LEU A 252 17.14 -10.31 3.22
N GLN A 253 17.70 -11.45 2.84
CA GLN A 253 18.97 -11.91 3.38
C GLN A 253 20.07 -10.87 3.18
N TYR A 254 20.09 -10.22 2.02
CA TYR A 254 21.00 -9.12 1.76
C TYR A 254 20.78 -7.91 2.67
N CYS A 255 19.51 -7.48 2.83
CA CYS A 255 19.17 -6.35 3.71
C CYS A 255 19.51 -6.63 5.19
N LEU A 256 19.26 -7.85 5.68
CA LEU A 256 19.58 -8.22 7.05
C LEU A 256 21.09 -8.24 7.31
N ALA A 257 21.91 -8.60 6.33
CA ALA A 257 23.37 -8.57 6.46
C ALA A 257 23.93 -7.14 6.66
N TRP A 258 23.18 -6.10 6.27
CA TRP A 258 23.54 -4.70 6.48
C TRP A 258 22.97 -4.10 7.78
N MET A 259 22.20 -4.86 8.53
CA MET A 259 21.70 -4.35 9.81
C MET A 259 22.78 -4.41 10.88
N PRO A 260 22.87 -3.38 11.75
CA PRO A 260 23.77 -3.46 12.90
C PRO A 260 23.34 -4.63 13.80
N PRO A 261 24.31 -5.30 14.45
CA PRO A 261 23.99 -6.38 15.39
C PRO A 261 23.07 -5.86 16.50
N ARG A 262 22.15 -6.72 16.95
CA ARG A 262 21.26 -6.39 18.08
C ARG A 262 22.12 -5.98 19.28
N THR A 263 21.85 -4.81 19.81
CA THR A 263 22.40 -4.41 21.11
C THR A 263 21.70 -5.23 22.19
N PRO A 264 22.42 -5.94 23.07
CA PRO A 264 21.82 -6.79 24.10
C PRO A 264 21.01 -5.97 25.12
#